data_3735dc146683d4f32e1edf7bc2c56506
#
_entry.id   3735dc146683d4f32e1edf7bc2c56506
#
_cell.length_a   1.000
_cell.length_b   1.000
_cell.length_c   1.000
_cell.angle_alpha   90.00
_cell.angle_beta   90.00
_cell.angle_gamma   90.00
#
_symmetry.space_group_name_H-M   'P 1'
#
loop_
_entity.id
_entity.type
_entity.pdbx_description
1 polymer ?
#
loop_
_entity_poly.entity_id
_entity_poly.type
_entity_poly.pdbx_seq_one_letter_code
_entity_poly.pdbx_strand_id
1 'polypeptide(L)'
;MSWRPPYHSSKFRHVYGKPASKENCFDGVAITRSVQDNYFCSVNPKFIAVVTECAGGGAFYVIPINQTGKIDPHQPKVCGHRGNVLDIKWNPFDDYVIASSSEDNTIKIWEIPKHGITKNLTASKQDLQSHSRRVGIIEWHPTARDILFSAGYDYRIIIWKLNSGESLIRTPVRILDCHRDVILSMSFNTNGSQLVTSCRDKKIRVIDSHTGKVLQETGCISHRTVKVLYLGNLKMILSAGYSRWNNRQIVLFHQDDLSVPLREEDLDGSLGVLFPFYDPDTHMLYLAGKGEGNIRYYELSSEKPYLHFLMDFRSSLPQKGMGIMPKRGLDVSACEVFRFYKLVTVKGLIEPVSMIVPRRSDSYQDDIYPLTAGAQPAMTAQEWLNGLNKDPILISLKPGSNNQPCILENKSTELHNMPDFTRREYVNATQQKQEQRNTQEVQEQRKNFISNGYDLSECPPPKTENELLQMFYRQQEEVRRLREQLAQKEVRIKQLELEIKNVRFSSIGY
;
A
#
# COMPACT_ATOMS: atom_id res chain seq x y z
N MET A 1 20.78 -33.48 -5.05
CA MET A 1 19.55 -33.07 -4.35
C MET A 1 19.20 -31.65 -4.80
N SER A 2 18.06 -31.44 -5.42
CA SER A 2 17.62 -30.07 -5.82
C SER A 2 17.26 -29.31 -4.56
N TRP A 3 18.03 -28.28 -4.24
CA TRP A 3 17.68 -27.33 -3.18
C TRP A 3 16.34 -26.68 -3.54
N ARG A 4 15.29 -27.01 -2.81
CA ARG A 4 14.03 -26.30 -2.89
C ARG A 4 14.11 -25.18 -1.84
N PRO A 5 13.91 -23.91 -2.22
CA PRO A 5 13.82 -22.85 -1.23
C PRO A 5 12.76 -23.22 -0.19
N PRO A 6 12.94 -22.84 1.09
CA PRO A 6 11.96 -23.13 2.12
C PRO A 6 10.60 -22.62 1.65
N TYR A 7 9.62 -23.53 1.67
CA TYR A 7 8.28 -23.25 1.18
C TYR A 7 7.62 -22.23 2.11
N HIS A 8 7.35 -21.03 1.57
CA HIS A 8 6.58 -20.03 2.30
C HIS A 8 5.11 -20.48 2.36
N SER A 9 4.66 -20.82 3.57
CA SER A 9 3.25 -21.14 3.82
C SER A 9 2.46 -19.85 3.92
N SER A 10 1.61 -19.57 2.95
CA SER A 10 0.75 -18.39 2.90
C SER A 10 -0.72 -18.76 2.80
N LYS A 11 -1.57 -18.10 3.55
CA LYS A 11 -3.02 -18.18 3.44
C LYS A 11 -3.52 -17.58 2.12
N PHE A 12 -2.72 -16.69 1.52
CA PHE A 12 -3.04 -15.91 0.33
C PHE A 12 -2.41 -16.45 -0.95
N ARG A 13 -1.72 -17.60 -0.89
CA ARG A 13 -1.03 -18.19 -2.05
C ARG A 13 -1.91 -18.39 -3.27
N HIS A 14 -3.19 -18.69 -3.07
CA HIS A 14 -4.14 -18.98 -4.13
C HIS A 14 -5.17 -17.87 -4.33
N VAL A 15 -4.89 -16.67 -3.82
CA VAL A 15 -5.70 -15.49 -4.11
C VAL A 15 -5.74 -15.27 -5.62
N TYR A 16 -6.92 -15.01 -6.14
CA TYR A 16 -7.10 -14.71 -7.55
C TYR A 16 -7.98 -13.48 -7.76
N GLY A 17 -7.70 -12.75 -8.85
CA GLY A 17 -8.53 -11.62 -9.27
C GLY A 17 -9.74 -12.10 -10.06
N LYS A 18 -10.94 -11.71 -9.65
CA LYS A 18 -12.20 -11.96 -10.34
C LYS A 18 -12.73 -10.64 -10.90
N PRO A 19 -12.70 -10.41 -12.21
CA PRO A 19 -13.34 -9.24 -12.80
C PRO A 19 -14.85 -9.35 -12.67
N ALA A 20 -15.51 -8.20 -12.48
CA ALA A 20 -16.97 -8.15 -12.44
C ALA A 20 -17.59 -8.55 -13.78
N SER A 21 -18.80 -9.12 -13.75
CA SER A 21 -19.58 -9.33 -14.96
C SER A 21 -19.89 -7.99 -15.64
N LYS A 22 -20.17 -8.01 -16.95
CA LYS A 22 -20.43 -6.80 -17.73
C LYS A 22 -21.55 -5.93 -17.13
N GLU A 23 -22.56 -6.55 -16.56
CA GLU A 23 -23.70 -5.88 -15.93
C GLU A 23 -23.31 -5.17 -14.62
N ASN A 24 -22.25 -5.63 -13.95
CA ASN A 24 -21.72 -5.08 -12.71
C ASN A 24 -20.53 -4.12 -12.94
N CYS A 25 -20.20 -3.82 -14.18
CA CYS A 25 -19.27 -2.77 -14.57
C CYS A 25 -20.02 -1.45 -14.78
N PHE A 26 -19.28 -0.34 -14.92
CA PHE A 26 -19.83 0.99 -15.22
C PHE A 26 -19.36 1.38 -16.62
N ASP A 27 -20.27 1.40 -17.58
CA ASP A 27 -19.98 1.64 -18.99
C ASP A 27 -20.40 3.04 -19.42
N GLY A 28 -19.72 3.62 -20.41
CA GLY A 28 -20.01 4.95 -20.95
C GLY A 28 -19.45 6.10 -20.10
N VAL A 29 -18.51 5.83 -19.20
CA VAL A 29 -17.89 6.85 -18.37
C VAL A 29 -16.81 7.61 -19.15
N ALA A 30 -16.96 8.93 -19.29
CA ALA A 30 -15.93 9.78 -19.89
C ALA A 30 -14.77 9.98 -18.89
N ILE A 31 -13.75 9.12 -18.98
CA ILE A 31 -12.54 9.17 -18.14
C ILE A 31 -11.59 10.23 -18.71
N THR A 32 -10.95 11.01 -17.84
CA THR A 32 -9.99 12.05 -18.20
C THR A 32 -8.89 11.56 -19.16
N ARG A 33 -8.46 12.41 -20.10
CA ARG A 33 -7.33 12.15 -21.00
C ARG A 33 -6.00 12.63 -20.47
N SER A 34 -5.98 13.24 -19.25
CA SER A 34 -4.75 13.71 -18.62
C SER A 34 -3.64 12.67 -18.66
N VAL A 35 -2.42 13.08 -18.95
CA VAL A 35 -1.23 12.21 -19.00
C VAL A 35 -0.52 12.06 -17.66
N GLN A 36 -1.00 12.77 -16.63
CA GLN A 36 -0.37 12.74 -15.31
C GLN A 36 -0.39 11.34 -14.67
N ASP A 37 0.54 11.11 -13.75
CA ASP A 37 0.71 9.83 -13.06
C ASP A 37 -0.09 9.77 -11.75
N ASN A 38 -1.38 10.14 -11.82
CA ASN A 38 -2.32 10.09 -10.70
C ASN A 38 -3.29 8.92 -10.87
N TYR A 39 -3.95 8.56 -9.79
CA TYR A 39 -4.90 7.44 -9.77
C TYR A 39 -6.21 7.77 -10.47
N PHE A 40 -6.64 9.04 -10.50
CA PHE A 40 -7.87 9.57 -11.12
C PHE A 40 -9.18 8.92 -10.66
N CYS A 41 -9.13 8.09 -9.65
CA CYS A 41 -10.26 7.39 -9.09
C CYS A 41 -10.13 7.31 -7.58
N SER A 42 -11.22 7.58 -6.89
CA SER A 42 -11.33 7.37 -5.44
C SER A 42 -12.65 6.68 -5.13
N VAL A 43 -12.65 5.69 -4.26
CA VAL A 43 -13.81 4.84 -3.99
C VAL A 43 -14.08 4.78 -2.50
N ASN A 44 -15.36 4.77 -2.13
CA ASN A 44 -15.81 4.44 -0.79
C ASN A 44 -17.02 3.48 -0.86
N PRO A 45 -17.57 2.97 0.24
CA PRO A 45 -18.69 2.02 0.19
C PRO A 45 -19.99 2.56 -0.42
N LYS A 46 -20.08 3.86 -0.68
CA LYS A 46 -21.28 4.50 -1.23
C LYS A 46 -21.09 4.95 -2.68
N PHE A 47 -19.89 5.46 -3.02
CA PHE A 47 -19.66 6.15 -4.28
C PHE A 47 -18.30 5.81 -4.92
N ILE A 48 -18.28 5.90 -6.23
CA ILE A 48 -17.06 5.93 -7.04
C ILE A 48 -16.92 7.35 -7.58
N ALA A 49 -15.79 8.00 -7.31
CA ALA A 49 -15.44 9.29 -7.91
C ALA A 49 -14.38 9.08 -8.99
N VAL A 50 -14.60 9.67 -10.18
CA VAL A 50 -13.70 9.54 -11.34
C VAL A 50 -13.49 10.88 -12.01
N VAL A 51 -12.23 11.27 -12.19
CA VAL A 51 -11.87 12.51 -12.87
C VAL A 51 -12.28 12.46 -14.34
N THR A 52 -12.94 13.51 -14.80
CA THR A 52 -13.36 13.72 -16.18
C THR A 52 -13.01 15.13 -16.63
N GLU A 53 -13.39 15.47 -17.84
CA GLU A 53 -13.23 16.79 -18.41
C GLU A 53 -14.59 17.48 -18.57
N CYS A 54 -14.61 18.78 -18.43
CA CYS A 54 -15.79 19.62 -18.62
C CYS A 54 -15.41 20.89 -19.38
N ALA A 55 -16.31 21.40 -20.19
CA ALA A 55 -16.13 22.69 -20.84
C ALA A 55 -16.03 23.80 -19.77
N GLY A 56 -14.93 24.56 -19.82
CA GLY A 56 -14.70 25.68 -18.88
C GLY A 56 -13.95 25.31 -17.60
N GLY A 57 -13.47 24.07 -17.44
CA GLY A 57 -12.67 23.69 -16.28
C GLY A 57 -12.63 22.19 -16.02
N GLY A 58 -12.14 21.81 -14.84
CA GLY A 58 -12.09 20.42 -14.39
C GLY A 58 -13.37 19.95 -13.73
N ALA A 59 -13.67 18.67 -13.90
CA ALA A 59 -14.81 18.02 -13.29
C ALA A 59 -14.48 16.59 -12.86
N PHE A 60 -15.33 16.00 -12.05
CA PHE A 60 -15.32 14.58 -11.76
C PHE A 60 -16.75 14.05 -11.60
N TYR A 61 -16.95 12.80 -11.94
CA TYR A 61 -18.17 12.07 -11.66
C TYR A 61 -18.20 11.60 -10.21
N VAL A 62 -19.40 11.53 -9.65
CA VAL A 62 -19.70 10.80 -8.42
C VAL A 62 -20.83 9.84 -8.74
N ILE A 63 -20.52 8.56 -8.81
CA ILE A 63 -21.43 7.49 -9.23
C ILE A 63 -21.76 6.64 -8.01
N PRO A 64 -23.05 6.46 -7.64
CA PRO A 64 -23.42 5.50 -6.60
C PRO A 64 -22.94 4.09 -6.95
N ILE A 65 -22.38 3.37 -5.95
CA ILE A 65 -21.72 2.08 -6.20
C ILE A 65 -22.67 1.00 -6.71
N ASN A 66 -23.95 1.13 -6.43
CA ASN A 66 -25.01 0.24 -6.89
C ASN A 66 -25.61 0.63 -8.26
N GLN A 67 -25.21 1.75 -8.83
CA GLN A 67 -25.66 2.20 -10.17
C GLN A 67 -24.74 1.64 -11.26
N THR A 68 -24.73 0.30 -11.38
CA THR A 68 -23.95 -0.41 -12.41
C THR A 68 -24.62 -0.34 -13.79
N GLY A 69 -23.89 -0.77 -14.82
CA GLY A 69 -24.35 -0.79 -16.20
C GLY A 69 -23.99 0.48 -16.95
N LYS A 70 -24.83 0.87 -17.91
CA LYS A 70 -24.57 2.02 -18.79
C LYS A 70 -24.90 3.32 -18.08
N ILE A 71 -23.89 4.17 -17.93
CA ILE A 71 -24.00 5.50 -17.34
C ILE A 71 -24.58 6.49 -18.39
N ASP A 72 -25.48 7.35 -17.96
CA ASP A 72 -26.05 8.39 -18.79
C ASP A 72 -24.94 9.36 -19.26
N PRO A 73 -24.81 9.66 -20.56
CA PRO A 73 -23.86 10.66 -21.05
C PRO A 73 -24.04 12.05 -20.43
N HIS A 74 -25.27 12.36 -19.98
CA HIS A 74 -25.62 13.61 -19.30
C HIS A 74 -25.56 13.50 -17.75
N GLN A 75 -24.98 12.40 -17.21
CA GLN A 75 -24.78 12.22 -15.78
C GLN A 75 -24.26 13.52 -15.14
N PRO A 76 -24.89 14.01 -14.07
CA PRO A 76 -24.42 15.17 -13.34
C PRO A 76 -22.98 15.00 -12.84
N LYS A 77 -22.26 16.10 -12.78
CA LYS A 77 -20.85 16.16 -12.40
C LYS A 77 -20.63 17.15 -11.27
N VAL A 78 -19.54 16.94 -10.54
CA VAL A 78 -18.96 17.98 -9.69
C VAL A 78 -18.07 18.83 -10.58
N CYS A 79 -18.42 20.11 -10.77
CA CYS A 79 -17.72 21.03 -11.67
C CYS A 79 -17.73 22.45 -11.07
N GLY A 80 -16.58 22.89 -10.59
CA GLY A 80 -16.43 24.22 -9.99
C GLY A 80 -14.97 24.67 -9.96
N HIS A 81 -14.07 23.77 -10.40
CA HIS A 81 -12.69 24.14 -10.67
C HIS A 81 -12.55 24.84 -12.02
N ARG A 82 -11.67 25.86 -12.09
CA ARG A 82 -11.34 26.59 -13.32
C ARG A 82 -10.25 25.95 -14.15
N GLY A 83 -9.56 24.94 -13.61
CA GLY A 83 -8.53 24.13 -14.27
C GLY A 83 -8.84 22.65 -14.13
N ASN A 84 -8.08 21.78 -14.83
CA ASN A 84 -8.27 20.35 -14.73
C ASN A 84 -8.11 19.85 -13.29
N VAL A 85 -8.98 18.91 -12.89
CA VAL A 85 -8.84 18.21 -11.62
C VAL A 85 -7.67 17.23 -11.73
N LEU A 86 -6.76 17.29 -10.77
CA LEU A 86 -5.54 16.49 -10.77
C LEU A 86 -5.61 15.30 -9.82
N ASP A 87 -6.23 15.48 -8.65
CA ASP A 87 -6.41 14.43 -7.67
C ASP A 87 -7.76 14.57 -6.94
N ILE A 88 -8.30 13.44 -6.50
CA ILE A 88 -9.55 13.34 -5.74
C ILE A 88 -9.41 12.30 -4.65
N LYS A 89 -9.88 12.60 -3.44
CA LYS A 89 -9.80 11.68 -2.29
C LYS A 89 -11.04 11.81 -1.42
N TRP A 90 -11.73 10.68 -1.20
CA TRP A 90 -12.79 10.62 -0.20
C TRP A 90 -12.23 10.79 1.20
N ASN A 91 -12.99 11.50 2.04
CA ASN A 91 -12.69 11.59 3.48
C ASN A 91 -12.78 10.18 4.11
N PRO A 92 -11.76 9.70 4.83
CA PRO A 92 -11.78 8.36 5.41
C PRO A 92 -12.84 8.20 6.50
N PHE A 93 -13.34 9.29 7.08
CA PHE A 93 -14.27 9.32 8.20
C PHE A 93 -15.70 9.72 7.81
N ASP A 94 -15.91 10.24 6.60
CA ASP A 94 -17.24 10.64 6.11
C ASP A 94 -17.39 10.29 4.63
N ASP A 95 -18.27 9.32 4.33
CA ASP A 95 -18.52 8.84 2.97
C ASP A 95 -19.18 9.88 2.05
N TYR A 96 -19.63 11.00 2.58
CA TYR A 96 -20.29 12.06 1.83
C TYR A 96 -19.41 13.27 1.58
N VAL A 97 -18.16 13.24 2.04
CA VAL A 97 -17.20 14.33 1.86
C VAL A 97 -16.04 13.88 0.97
N ILE A 98 -15.77 14.66 -0.08
CA ILE A 98 -14.66 14.43 -1.00
C ILE A 98 -13.83 15.70 -1.18
N ALA A 99 -12.52 15.58 -1.24
CA ALA A 99 -11.60 16.64 -1.61
C ALA A 99 -11.16 16.48 -3.08
N SER A 100 -10.98 17.60 -3.77
CA SER A 100 -10.39 17.65 -5.11
C SER A 100 -9.33 18.73 -5.20
N SER A 101 -8.24 18.45 -5.94
CA SER A 101 -7.18 19.41 -6.24
C SER A 101 -7.11 19.68 -7.74
N SER A 102 -6.62 20.85 -8.14
CA SER A 102 -6.71 21.32 -9.52
C SER A 102 -5.50 22.12 -10.00
N GLU A 103 -5.44 22.27 -11.31
CA GLU A 103 -4.52 23.20 -12.00
C GLU A 103 -4.81 24.66 -11.71
N ASP A 104 -5.97 24.99 -11.17
CA ASP A 104 -6.35 26.35 -10.74
C ASP A 104 -5.74 26.77 -9.40
N ASN A 105 -4.78 26.00 -8.86
CA ASN A 105 -4.05 26.22 -7.61
C ASN A 105 -4.92 26.09 -6.35
N THR A 106 -6.15 25.59 -6.47
CA THR A 106 -7.08 25.46 -5.35
C THR A 106 -7.35 23.99 -5.01
N ILE A 107 -7.77 23.79 -3.78
CA ILE A 107 -8.37 22.54 -3.32
C ILE A 107 -9.80 22.87 -2.93
N LYS A 108 -10.72 22.00 -3.28
CA LYS A 108 -12.13 22.15 -2.93
C LYS A 108 -12.63 20.96 -2.17
N ILE A 109 -13.41 21.23 -1.12
CA ILE A 109 -14.09 20.22 -0.32
C ILE A 109 -15.57 20.24 -0.72
N TRP A 110 -16.08 19.06 -1.05
CA TRP A 110 -17.45 18.89 -1.52
C TRP A 110 -18.24 18.02 -0.56
N GLU A 111 -19.48 18.37 -0.35
CA GLU A 111 -20.46 17.55 0.36
C GLU A 111 -21.43 16.95 -0.65
N ILE A 112 -21.43 15.63 -0.75
CA ILE A 112 -22.23 14.88 -1.70
C ILE A 112 -23.56 14.51 -1.04
N PRO A 113 -24.71 14.80 -1.68
CA PRO A 113 -26.02 14.41 -1.14
C PRO A 113 -26.11 12.87 -0.95
N LYS A 114 -26.84 12.43 0.08
CA LYS A 114 -26.99 11.01 0.41
C LYS A 114 -27.53 10.15 -0.75
N HIS A 115 -28.35 10.75 -1.61
CA HIS A 115 -28.96 10.10 -2.76
C HIS A 115 -28.12 10.25 -4.07
N GLY A 116 -26.89 10.76 -3.96
CA GLY A 116 -26.08 11.11 -5.12
C GLY A 116 -26.39 12.49 -5.68
N ILE A 117 -25.78 12.81 -6.82
CA ILE A 117 -25.89 14.11 -7.47
C ILE A 117 -26.99 14.03 -8.54
N THR A 118 -28.02 14.86 -8.44
CA THR A 118 -29.14 14.93 -9.40
C THR A 118 -28.99 16.07 -10.43
N LYS A 119 -28.14 17.04 -10.14
CA LYS A 119 -27.76 18.16 -11.00
C LYS A 119 -26.29 18.51 -10.79
N ASN A 120 -25.67 19.20 -11.73
CA ASN A 120 -24.27 19.61 -11.58
C ASN A 120 -24.04 20.35 -10.26
N LEU A 121 -23.06 19.88 -9.49
CA LEU A 121 -22.64 20.48 -8.24
C LEU A 121 -21.50 21.48 -8.54
N THR A 122 -21.79 22.78 -8.44
CA THR A 122 -20.84 23.85 -8.78
C THR A 122 -20.30 24.60 -7.58
N ALA A 123 -21.02 24.54 -6.46
CA ALA A 123 -20.63 25.18 -5.21
C ALA A 123 -19.96 24.18 -4.29
N SER A 124 -18.70 24.40 -3.96
CA SER A 124 -17.96 23.65 -2.95
C SER A 124 -18.41 24.06 -1.53
N LYS A 125 -18.27 23.15 -0.59
CA LYS A 125 -18.46 23.45 0.83
C LYS A 125 -17.35 24.37 1.35
N GLN A 126 -16.12 24.11 0.93
CA GLN A 126 -14.95 24.91 1.31
C GLN A 126 -13.94 24.99 0.17
N ASP A 127 -13.31 26.14 0.03
CA ASP A 127 -12.19 26.40 -0.88
C ASP A 127 -10.92 26.65 -0.08
N LEU A 128 -9.83 25.93 -0.41
CA LEU A 128 -8.53 26.08 0.22
C LEU A 128 -7.58 26.73 -0.78
N GLN A 129 -7.09 27.92 -0.45
CA GLN A 129 -6.29 28.78 -1.35
C GLN A 129 -5.03 29.28 -0.65
N SER A 130 -3.90 28.64 -0.90
CA SER A 130 -2.58 29.11 -0.45
C SER A 130 -1.44 28.64 -1.36
N HIS A 131 -1.67 27.64 -2.21
CA HIS A 131 -0.68 27.23 -3.21
C HIS A 131 -0.53 28.32 -4.30
N SER A 132 0.71 28.58 -4.70
CA SER A 132 1.01 29.54 -5.79
C SER A 132 1.02 28.89 -7.18
N ARG A 133 1.00 27.55 -7.25
CA ARG A 133 0.91 26.76 -8.47
C ARG A 133 -0.07 25.62 -8.29
N ARG A 134 -0.39 24.92 -9.42
CA ARG A 134 -1.30 23.77 -9.45
C ARG A 134 -1.02 22.78 -8.32
N VAL A 135 -2.08 22.20 -7.77
CA VAL A 135 -2.01 21.23 -6.67
C VAL A 135 -2.13 19.83 -7.24
N GLY A 136 -1.06 19.05 -7.13
CA GLY A 136 -0.98 17.73 -7.79
C GLY A 136 -1.47 16.57 -6.97
N ILE A 137 -1.36 16.65 -5.64
CA ILE A 137 -1.65 15.53 -4.73
C ILE A 137 -2.34 16.06 -3.49
N ILE A 138 -3.32 15.32 -3.01
CA ILE A 138 -3.99 15.53 -1.72
C ILE A 138 -4.03 14.23 -0.95
N GLU A 139 -3.90 14.31 0.38
CA GLU A 139 -3.98 13.15 1.25
C GLU A 139 -4.62 13.53 2.58
N TRP A 140 -5.65 12.78 3.00
CA TRP A 140 -6.27 12.96 4.30
C TRP A 140 -5.38 12.36 5.39
N HIS A 141 -5.40 13.00 6.56
CA HIS A 141 -4.74 12.42 7.72
C HIS A 141 -5.44 11.11 8.13
N PRO A 142 -4.70 10.00 8.38
CA PRO A 142 -5.32 8.68 8.57
C PRO A 142 -6.10 8.52 9.87
N THR A 143 -5.86 9.35 10.87
CA THR A 143 -6.47 9.20 12.22
C THR A 143 -7.08 10.47 12.79
N ALA A 144 -6.65 11.66 12.31
CA ALA A 144 -7.19 12.94 12.76
C ALA A 144 -8.29 13.44 11.84
N ARG A 145 -9.43 13.78 12.43
CA ARG A 145 -10.56 14.37 11.72
C ARG A 145 -10.21 15.76 11.20
N ASP A 146 -10.69 16.09 10.00
CA ASP A 146 -10.64 17.43 9.40
C ASP A 146 -9.21 17.97 9.16
N ILE A 147 -8.23 17.08 9.02
CA ILE A 147 -6.86 17.41 8.62
C ILE A 147 -6.58 16.86 7.22
N LEU A 148 -6.15 17.76 6.33
CA LEU A 148 -5.80 17.46 4.95
C LEU A 148 -4.40 17.97 4.64
N PHE A 149 -3.63 17.19 3.88
CA PHE A 149 -2.34 17.56 3.34
C PHE A 149 -2.44 17.72 1.82
N SER A 150 -1.75 18.71 1.28
CA SER A 150 -1.68 18.90 -0.17
C SER A 150 -0.26 19.20 -0.62
N ALA A 151 0.11 18.68 -1.79
CA ALA A 151 1.40 18.94 -2.42
C ALA A 151 1.20 19.65 -3.77
N GLY A 152 1.83 20.81 -3.90
CA GLY A 152 1.75 21.65 -5.09
C GLY A 152 3.00 21.57 -5.97
N TYR A 153 2.86 22.09 -7.19
CA TYR A 153 3.98 22.32 -8.11
C TYR A 153 4.80 23.58 -7.73
N ASP A 154 4.45 24.20 -6.61
CA ASP A 154 5.25 25.19 -5.89
C ASP A 154 6.26 24.54 -4.91
N TYR A 155 6.38 23.21 -4.95
CA TYR A 155 7.31 22.37 -4.19
C TYR A 155 7.02 22.31 -2.69
N ARG A 156 5.83 22.78 -2.28
CA ARG A 156 5.41 22.85 -0.88
C ARG A 156 4.37 21.78 -0.57
N ILE A 157 4.42 21.31 0.68
CA ILE A 157 3.30 20.58 1.28
C ILE A 157 2.61 21.55 2.23
N ILE A 158 1.30 21.67 2.09
CA ILE A 158 0.46 22.54 2.93
C ILE A 158 -0.46 21.67 3.76
N ILE A 159 -0.52 21.98 5.06
CA ILE A 159 -1.38 21.30 6.04
C ILE A 159 -2.58 22.20 6.31
N TRP A 160 -3.76 21.63 6.15
CA TRP A 160 -5.04 22.31 6.31
C TRP A 160 -5.81 21.73 7.48
N LYS A 161 -6.39 22.61 8.28
CA LYS A 161 -7.48 22.29 9.20
C LYS A 161 -8.78 22.79 8.59
N LEU A 162 -9.73 21.89 8.39
CA LEU A 162 -11.06 22.26 7.90
C LEU A 162 -11.90 22.80 9.06
N ASN A 163 -12.51 23.93 8.85
CA ASN A 163 -13.35 24.60 9.86
C ASN A 163 -14.81 24.57 9.42
N SER A 164 -15.72 24.22 10.29
CA SER A 164 -17.14 24.07 9.98
C SER A 164 -17.88 25.38 9.60
N GLY A 165 -17.25 26.53 9.79
CA GLY A 165 -17.90 27.84 9.56
C GLY A 165 -17.32 28.66 8.41
N GLU A 166 -16.23 28.28 7.80
CA GLU A 166 -15.56 29.08 6.77
C GLU A 166 -15.69 28.41 5.39
N SER A 167 -16.21 29.14 4.40
CA SER A 167 -16.29 28.70 3.02
C SER A 167 -14.98 28.88 2.25
N LEU A 168 -14.08 29.75 2.72
CA LEU A 168 -12.80 30.04 2.11
C LEU A 168 -11.68 30.07 3.16
N ILE A 169 -10.73 29.15 3.04
CA ILE A 169 -9.59 29.04 3.95
C ILE A 169 -8.31 29.45 3.20
N ARG A 170 -7.68 30.55 3.64
CA ARG A 170 -6.43 31.05 3.08
C ARG A 170 -5.23 30.89 4.00
N THR A 171 -5.49 30.65 5.27
CA THR A 171 -4.46 30.49 6.29
C THR A 171 -4.27 29.00 6.59
N PRO A 172 -3.22 28.37 6.05
CA PRO A 172 -2.91 26.98 6.39
C PRO A 172 -2.40 26.88 7.82
N VAL A 173 -2.51 25.68 8.39
CA VAL A 173 -1.93 25.38 9.69
C VAL A 173 -0.41 25.46 9.62
N ARG A 174 0.16 24.90 8.56
CA ARG A 174 1.60 24.87 8.33
C ARG A 174 1.92 24.71 6.85
N ILE A 175 3.07 25.24 6.47
CA ILE A 175 3.68 25.05 5.15
C ILE A 175 5.03 24.33 5.35
N LEU A 176 5.21 23.21 4.69
CA LEU A 176 6.46 22.45 4.68
C LEU A 176 7.21 22.77 3.40
N ASP A 177 8.39 23.40 3.54
CA ASP A 177 9.23 23.87 2.45
C ASP A 177 10.60 23.14 2.48
N CYS A 178 10.54 21.80 2.41
CA CYS A 178 11.74 20.94 2.47
C CYS A 178 12.09 20.29 1.12
N HIS A 179 11.31 20.55 0.07
CA HIS A 179 11.52 20.00 -1.26
C HIS A 179 12.08 21.03 -2.23
N ARG A 180 12.88 20.57 -3.19
CA ARG A 180 13.52 21.45 -4.20
C ARG A 180 12.89 21.32 -5.59
N ASP A 181 11.94 20.40 -5.75
CA ASP A 181 11.24 20.15 -7.00
C ASP A 181 9.84 19.57 -6.71
N VAL A 182 9.13 19.17 -7.75
CA VAL A 182 7.77 18.63 -7.66
C VAL A 182 7.73 17.35 -6.85
N ILE A 183 6.79 17.30 -5.92
CA ILE A 183 6.49 16.11 -5.12
C ILE A 183 5.66 15.16 -5.98
N LEU A 184 6.08 13.90 -6.07
CA LEU A 184 5.52 12.89 -6.96
C LEU A 184 4.60 11.89 -6.25
N SER A 185 4.79 11.70 -4.94
CA SER A 185 4.00 10.82 -4.11
C SER A 185 4.10 11.20 -2.65
N MET A 186 3.04 10.94 -1.89
CA MET A 186 2.97 11.09 -0.43
C MET A 186 2.28 9.86 0.16
N SER A 187 2.71 9.42 1.34
CA SER A 187 2.05 8.37 2.11
C SER A 187 2.31 8.54 3.60
N PHE A 188 1.26 8.42 4.42
CA PHE A 188 1.38 8.44 5.87
C PHE A 188 1.73 7.07 6.43
N ASN A 189 2.38 7.07 7.60
CA ASN A 189 2.41 5.89 8.46
C ASN A 189 1.04 5.68 9.13
N THR A 190 0.87 4.56 9.86
CA THR A 190 -0.43 4.12 10.39
C THR A 190 -1.14 5.16 11.26
N ASN A 191 -0.42 5.89 12.11
CA ASN A 191 -0.98 6.90 13.02
C ASN A 191 -0.86 8.34 12.53
N GLY A 192 -0.32 8.55 11.32
CA GLY A 192 -0.18 9.87 10.72
C GLY A 192 0.93 10.76 11.31
N SER A 193 1.78 10.24 12.21
CA SER A 193 2.90 10.99 12.79
C SER A 193 4.02 11.27 11.83
N GLN A 194 4.16 10.45 10.79
CA GLN A 194 5.19 10.56 9.79
C GLN A 194 4.62 10.51 8.37
N LEU A 195 5.25 11.24 7.49
CA LEU A 195 4.91 11.31 6.07
C LEU A 195 6.14 10.92 5.25
N VAL A 196 6.03 9.93 4.38
CA VAL A 196 7.05 9.66 3.37
C VAL A 196 6.67 10.36 2.07
N THR A 197 7.66 10.96 1.43
CA THR A 197 7.49 11.66 0.15
C THR A 197 8.54 11.23 -0.85
N SER A 198 8.19 11.18 -2.12
CA SER A 198 9.15 11.15 -3.23
C SER A 198 9.07 12.44 -4.03
N CYS A 199 10.21 12.93 -4.47
CA CYS A 199 10.34 14.20 -5.16
C CYS A 199 11.15 14.04 -6.46
N ARG A 200 10.89 14.90 -7.45
CA ARG A 200 11.65 14.93 -8.71
C ARG A 200 13.11 15.32 -8.50
N ASP A 201 13.47 15.92 -7.36
CA ASP A 201 14.85 16.17 -6.95
C ASP A 201 15.65 14.88 -6.66
N LYS A 202 15.07 13.72 -6.95
CA LYS A 202 15.61 12.36 -6.76
C LYS A 202 15.84 12.00 -5.30
N LYS A 203 14.99 12.47 -4.42
CA LYS A 203 15.07 12.16 -3.02
C LYS A 203 13.76 11.59 -2.51
N ILE A 204 13.88 10.63 -1.61
CA ILE A 204 12.81 10.13 -0.76
C ILE A 204 13.09 10.65 0.64
N ARG A 205 12.09 11.26 1.25
CA ARG A 205 12.18 11.86 2.60
C ARG A 205 11.12 11.30 3.52
N VAL A 206 11.53 11.02 4.75
CA VAL A 206 10.61 10.82 5.88
C VAL A 206 10.55 12.12 6.66
N ILE A 207 9.36 12.63 6.84
CA ILE A 207 9.09 13.94 7.42
C ILE A 207 8.17 13.76 8.62
N ASP A 208 8.49 14.41 9.72
CA ASP A 208 7.57 14.55 10.86
C ASP A 208 6.37 15.40 10.44
N SER A 209 5.15 14.84 10.56
CA SER A 209 3.93 15.48 10.04
C SER A 209 3.54 16.73 10.81
N HIS A 210 3.89 16.83 12.12
CA HIS A 210 3.59 18.00 12.95
C HIS A 210 4.54 19.14 12.71
N THR A 211 5.85 18.85 12.71
CA THR A 211 6.90 19.88 12.68
C THR A 211 7.37 20.22 11.28
N GLY A 212 7.21 19.29 10.33
CA GLY A 212 7.77 19.38 8.98
C GLY A 212 9.28 19.14 8.93
N LYS A 213 9.86 18.66 10.03
CA LYS A 213 11.28 18.32 10.07
C LYS A 213 11.54 17.07 9.24
N VAL A 214 12.54 17.12 8.36
CA VAL A 214 13.03 15.93 7.67
C VAL A 214 13.78 15.07 8.68
N LEU A 215 13.26 13.88 8.92
CA LEU A 215 13.84 12.90 9.85
C LEU A 215 14.91 12.08 9.15
N GLN A 216 14.64 11.67 7.91
CA GLN A 216 15.55 10.87 7.08
C GLN A 216 15.42 11.25 5.62
N GLU A 217 16.48 11.06 4.87
CA GLU A 217 16.52 11.31 3.44
C GLU A 217 17.42 10.27 2.75
N THR A 218 16.98 9.75 1.61
CA THR A 218 17.80 8.88 0.75
C THR A 218 17.68 9.31 -0.71
N GLY A 219 18.73 9.01 -1.47
CA GLY A 219 18.75 9.24 -2.91
C GLY A 219 17.99 8.18 -3.68
N CYS A 220 17.23 8.59 -4.70
CA CYS A 220 16.58 7.69 -5.64
C CYS A 220 17.26 7.86 -7.01
N ILE A 221 17.54 6.74 -7.68
CA ILE A 221 18.33 6.74 -8.92
C ILE A 221 17.53 7.24 -10.10
N SER A 222 16.20 7.07 -10.06
CA SER A 222 15.31 7.33 -11.18
C SER A 222 15.06 8.81 -11.45
N HIS A 223 14.99 9.16 -12.74
CA HIS A 223 14.50 10.46 -13.23
C HIS A 223 12.98 10.47 -13.45
N ARG A 224 12.33 9.33 -13.36
CA ARG A 224 10.90 9.13 -13.61
C ARG A 224 10.11 9.17 -12.33
N THR A 225 8.79 9.14 -12.47
CA THR A 225 7.88 9.12 -11.32
C THR A 225 8.12 7.90 -10.43
N VAL A 226 8.38 8.17 -9.17
CA VAL A 226 8.51 7.17 -8.10
C VAL A 226 7.31 7.30 -7.19
N LYS A 227 6.63 6.19 -6.92
CA LYS A 227 5.56 6.11 -5.91
C LYS A 227 6.12 5.54 -4.63
N VAL A 228 5.71 6.09 -3.50
CA VAL A 228 6.13 5.63 -2.17
C VAL A 228 4.94 5.27 -1.32
N LEU A 229 5.09 4.24 -0.50
CA LEU A 229 4.09 3.79 0.48
C LEU A 229 4.73 3.47 1.82
N TYR A 230 4.07 3.85 2.90
CA TYR A 230 4.30 3.24 4.21
C TYR A 230 3.64 1.86 4.28
N LEU A 231 4.38 0.87 4.74
CA LEU A 231 3.91 -0.51 4.92
C LEU A 231 3.55 -0.77 6.39
N GLY A 232 2.81 0.16 6.97
CA GLY A 232 2.16 0.09 8.27
C GLY A 232 2.88 -0.75 9.35
N ASN A 233 2.25 -1.84 9.74
CA ASN A 233 2.71 -2.71 10.83
C ASN A 233 4.07 -3.38 10.59
N LEU A 234 4.55 -3.44 9.35
CA LEU A 234 5.85 -4.03 9.00
C LEU A 234 7.02 -3.09 9.26
N LYS A 235 6.76 -1.83 9.65
CA LYS A 235 7.78 -0.79 9.83
C LYS A 235 8.72 -0.63 8.63
N MET A 236 8.13 -0.71 7.43
CA MET A 236 8.86 -0.60 6.18
C MET A 236 8.31 0.53 5.31
N ILE A 237 9.11 0.95 4.35
CA ILE A 237 8.74 1.90 3.30
C ILE A 237 9.03 1.23 1.97
N LEU A 238 8.05 1.25 1.08
CA LEU A 238 8.18 0.81 -0.30
C LEU A 238 8.42 2.01 -1.19
N SER A 239 9.38 1.88 -2.10
CA SER A 239 9.57 2.75 -3.26
C SER A 239 9.35 1.94 -4.53
N ALA A 240 8.41 2.37 -5.38
CA ALA A 240 8.16 1.79 -6.69
C ALA A 240 8.59 2.79 -7.78
N GLY A 241 9.65 2.47 -8.48
CA GLY A 241 10.28 3.36 -9.45
C GLY A 241 11.00 2.58 -10.54
N TYR A 242 12.20 3.07 -10.91
CA TYR A 242 13.00 2.49 -11.97
C TYR A 242 14.46 2.33 -11.53
N SER A 243 15.08 1.24 -11.96
CA SER A 243 16.50 0.97 -11.75
C SER A 243 17.38 1.80 -12.69
N ARG A 244 18.71 1.69 -12.53
CA ARG A 244 19.69 2.31 -13.44
C ARG A 244 19.54 1.85 -14.89
N TRP A 245 18.99 0.64 -15.09
CA TRP A 245 18.78 0.04 -16.40
C TRP A 245 17.41 0.36 -17.00
N ASN A 246 16.67 1.30 -16.43
CA ASN A 246 15.30 1.64 -16.80
C ASN A 246 14.28 0.48 -16.62
N ASN A 247 14.61 -0.57 -15.88
CA ASN A 247 13.64 -1.56 -15.47
C ASN A 247 12.78 -1.00 -14.34
N ARG A 248 11.49 -1.34 -14.33
CA ARG A 248 10.67 -1.06 -13.16
C ARG A 248 11.22 -1.84 -11.98
N GLN A 249 11.38 -1.15 -10.87
CA GLN A 249 12.00 -1.69 -9.67
C GLN A 249 11.18 -1.31 -8.44
N ILE A 250 11.11 -2.21 -7.49
CA ILE A 250 10.66 -1.93 -6.14
C ILE A 250 11.83 -2.05 -5.18
N VAL A 251 11.85 -1.14 -4.21
CA VAL A 251 12.87 -1.09 -3.16
C VAL A 251 12.15 -1.01 -1.82
N LEU A 252 12.52 -1.89 -0.90
CA LEU A 252 12.06 -1.88 0.48
C LEU A 252 13.13 -1.31 1.39
N PHE A 253 12.73 -0.40 2.26
CA PHE A 253 13.58 0.19 3.30
C PHE A 253 12.97 -0.08 4.67
N HIS A 254 13.81 -0.11 5.71
CA HIS A 254 13.32 -0.01 7.07
C HIS A 254 12.89 1.44 7.35
N GLN A 255 11.78 1.63 8.07
CA GLN A 255 11.26 2.98 8.32
C GLN A 255 12.22 3.87 9.10
N ASP A 256 13.07 3.29 9.96
CA ASP A 256 14.01 4.01 10.82
C ASP A 256 15.40 4.16 10.18
N ASP A 257 15.65 3.54 9.00
CA ASP A 257 16.92 3.64 8.28
C ASP A 257 16.70 3.51 6.77
N LEU A 258 16.76 4.63 6.06
CA LEU A 258 16.68 4.69 4.60
C LEU A 258 18.04 4.58 3.91
N SER A 259 19.13 4.45 4.65
CA SER A 259 20.50 4.46 4.08
C SER A 259 20.80 3.17 3.31
N VAL A 260 20.24 2.05 3.77
CA VAL A 260 20.46 0.73 3.17
C VAL A 260 19.13 0.08 2.83
N PRO A 261 18.89 -0.30 1.58
CA PRO A 261 17.69 -1.04 1.20
C PRO A 261 17.69 -2.44 1.81
N LEU A 262 16.54 -2.88 2.33
CA LEU A 262 16.32 -4.25 2.81
C LEU A 262 16.25 -5.23 1.63
N ARG A 263 15.60 -4.81 0.54
CA ARG A 263 15.41 -5.60 -0.67
C ARG A 263 15.27 -4.67 -1.87
N GLU A 264 15.93 -5.01 -2.97
CA GLU A 264 15.70 -4.44 -4.29
C GLU A 264 15.26 -5.55 -5.23
N GLU A 265 14.24 -5.28 -6.04
CA GLU A 265 13.73 -6.24 -7.00
C GLU A 265 13.37 -5.56 -8.32
N ASP A 266 14.08 -5.93 -9.38
CA ASP A 266 13.77 -5.52 -10.75
C ASP A 266 12.61 -6.38 -11.27
N LEU A 267 11.58 -5.74 -11.81
CA LEU A 267 10.36 -6.40 -12.24
C LEU A 267 10.36 -6.71 -13.74
N ASP A 268 10.49 -5.67 -14.55
CA ASP A 268 10.42 -5.74 -16.01
C ASP A 268 10.89 -4.44 -16.67
N GLY A 269 11.00 -4.43 -18.01
CA GLY A 269 11.41 -3.28 -18.82
C GLY A 269 10.27 -2.38 -19.29
N SER A 270 9.08 -2.48 -18.72
CA SER A 270 7.94 -1.62 -19.12
C SER A 270 8.16 -0.16 -18.72
N LEU A 271 7.56 0.76 -19.50
CA LEU A 271 7.71 2.21 -19.30
C LEU A 271 6.58 2.83 -18.48
N GLY A 272 5.52 2.09 -18.20
CA GLY A 272 4.37 2.56 -17.43
C GLY A 272 4.70 2.69 -15.94
N VAL A 273 4.26 3.79 -15.32
CA VAL A 273 4.40 3.98 -13.87
C VAL A 273 3.68 2.87 -13.11
N LEU A 274 4.29 2.36 -12.06
CA LEU A 274 3.66 1.43 -11.14
C LEU A 274 2.78 2.18 -10.14
N PHE A 275 1.56 1.71 -9.99
CA PHE A 275 0.65 2.09 -8.92
C PHE A 275 0.71 1.01 -7.83
N PRO A 276 1.41 1.26 -6.72
CA PRO A 276 1.42 0.33 -5.61
C PRO A 276 0.19 0.53 -4.72
N PHE A 277 -0.39 -0.58 -4.28
CA PHE A 277 -1.45 -0.64 -3.27
C PHE A 277 -1.07 -1.66 -2.23
N TYR A 278 -1.21 -1.30 -0.98
CA TYR A 278 -0.87 -2.17 0.14
C TYR A 278 -2.08 -2.41 1.02
N ASP A 279 -2.27 -3.66 1.39
CA ASP A 279 -3.27 -4.08 2.34
C ASP A 279 -2.60 -4.40 3.68
N PRO A 280 -2.75 -3.56 4.70
CA PRO A 280 -2.10 -3.76 6.00
C PRO A 280 -2.64 -4.98 6.76
N ASP A 281 -3.87 -5.42 6.46
CA ASP A 281 -4.52 -6.52 7.17
C ASP A 281 -4.00 -7.89 6.70
N THR A 282 -3.67 -8.01 5.42
CA THR A 282 -3.21 -9.26 4.81
C THR A 282 -1.72 -9.22 4.43
N HIS A 283 -1.07 -8.07 4.61
CA HIS A 283 0.30 -7.78 4.15
C HIS A 283 0.51 -7.99 2.65
N MET A 284 -0.56 -7.89 1.86
CA MET A 284 -0.48 -8.02 0.42
C MET A 284 -0.12 -6.70 -0.24
N LEU A 285 0.85 -6.75 -1.13
CA LEU A 285 1.26 -5.67 -2.01
C LEU A 285 0.79 -5.97 -3.42
N TYR A 286 0.08 -5.02 -4.01
CA TYR A 286 -0.38 -5.08 -5.40
C TYR A 286 0.32 -4.00 -6.22
N LEU A 287 0.84 -4.37 -7.39
CA LEU A 287 1.53 -3.48 -8.31
C LEU A 287 0.80 -3.48 -9.65
N ALA A 288 0.17 -2.37 -9.99
CA ALA A 288 -0.54 -2.20 -11.25
C ALA A 288 0.22 -1.24 -12.18
N GLY A 289 0.53 -1.66 -13.40
CA GLY A 289 1.20 -0.81 -14.38
C GLY A 289 0.21 0.13 -15.09
N LYS A 290 0.52 1.42 -15.15
CA LYS A 290 -0.25 2.38 -15.95
C LYS A 290 -0.13 2.06 -17.45
N GLY A 291 -1.27 1.92 -18.13
CA GLY A 291 -1.33 1.53 -19.54
C GLY A 291 -1.23 0.03 -19.79
N GLU A 292 -1.23 -0.77 -18.73
CA GLU A 292 -1.23 -2.24 -18.77
C GLU A 292 -2.52 -2.80 -18.19
N GLY A 293 -2.83 -4.08 -18.50
CA GLY A 293 -3.99 -4.75 -17.92
C GLY A 293 -3.68 -5.58 -16.67
N ASN A 294 -2.41 -5.77 -16.37
CA ASN A 294 -1.95 -6.70 -15.36
C ASN A 294 -1.82 -6.04 -13.98
N ILE A 295 -2.05 -6.85 -12.93
CA ILE A 295 -1.79 -6.51 -11.54
C ILE A 295 -0.94 -7.64 -10.96
N ARG A 296 0.29 -7.34 -10.59
CA ARG A 296 1.20 -8.27 -9.92
C ARG A 296 1.03 -8.16 -8.43
N TYR A 297 1.03 -9.27 -7.71
CA TYR A 297 0.87 -9.22 -6.26
C TYR A 297 1.81 -10.14 -5.51
N TYR A 298 2.19 -9.64 -4.34
CA TYR A 298 3.15 -10.22 -3.42
C TYR A 298 2.57 -10.25 -2.01
N GLU A 299 3.07 -11.15 -1.20
CA GLU A 299 2.93 -11.09 0.25
C GLU A 299 4.23 -10.56 0.86
N LEU A 300 4.11 -9.63 1.79
CA LEU A 300 5.23 -9.04 2.53
C LEU A 300 5.38 -9.73 3.88
N SER A 301 6.63 -9.90 4.32
CA SER A 301 6.97 -10.41 5.63
C SER A 301 7.97 -9.49 6.34
N SER A 302 8.01 -9.54 7.67
CA SER A 302 9.02 -8.84 8.48
C SER A 302 10.41 -9.46 8.39
N GLU A 303 10.49 -10.72 7.90
CA GLU A 303 11.73 -11.49 7.81
C GLU A 303 12.17 -11.67 6.37
N LYS A 304 13.48 -11.91 6.16
CA LYS A 304 14.02 -12.22 4.83
C LYS A 304 13.32 -13.46 4.24
N PRO A 305 12.95 -13.43 2.96
CA PRO A 305 13.35 -12.48 1.92
C PRO A 305 12.48 -11.20 1.82
N TYR A 306 11.60 -10.89 2.76
CA TYR A 306 10.69 -9.75 2.88
C TYR A 306 9.57 -9.71 1.84
N LEU A 307 9.81 -10.21 0.64
CA LEU A 307 8.91 -10.12 -0.52
C LEU A 307 8.71 -11.51 -1.12
N HIS A 308 7.47 -11.99 -1.13
CA HIS A 308 7.08 -13.29 -1.67
C HIS A 308 6.12 -13.08 -2.85
N PHE A 309 6.59 -13.36 -4.06
CA PHE A 309 5.73 -13.32 -5.24
C PHE A 309 4.63 -14.37 -5.13
N LEU A 310 3.39 -13.98 -5.37
CA LEU A 310 2.23 -14.87 -5.36
C LEU A 310 1.76 -15.19 -6.78
N MET A 311 1.28 -14.18 -7.51
CA MET A 311 0.71 -14.36 -8.85
C MET A 311 0.57 -13.02 -9.58
N ASP A 312 0.19 -13.08 -10.87
CA ASP A 312 -0.25 -11.97 -11.69
C ASP A 312 -1.74 -12.13 -12.05
N PHE A 313 -2.56 -11.13 -11.78
CA PHE A 313 -3.85 -10.99 -12.46
C PHE A 313 -3.59 -10.42 -13.86
N ARG A 314 -4.10 -11.08 -14.88
CA ARG A 314 -3.88 -10.70 -16.28
C ARG A 314 -5.19 -10.29 -16.95
N SER A 315 -5.19 -9.14 -17.62
CA SER A 315 -6.32 -8.62 -18.37
C SER A 315 -5.82 -7.96 -19.65
N SER A 316 -6.60 -8.08 -20.72
CA SER A 316 -6.35 -7.37 -21.98
C SER A 316 -6.79 -5.90 -21.94
N LEU A 317 -7.44 -5.47 -20.87
CA LEU A 317 -7.97 -4.12 -20.71
C LEU A 317 -6.96 -3.25 -19.96
N PRO A 318 -6.27 -2.30 -20.63
CA PRO A 318 -5.27 -1.46 -19.98
C PRO A 318 -5.92 -0.45 -19.02
N GLN A 319 -5.38 -0.35 -17.81
CA GLN A 319 -5.79 0.67 -16.82
C GLN A 319 -5.04 1.97 -17.00
N LYS A 320 -5.76 3.08 -17.00
CA LYS A 320 -5.19 4.42 -16.94
C LYS A 320 -4.95 4.88 -15.50
N GLY A 321 -5.87 4.55 -14.64
CA GLY A 321 -5.89 4.84 -13.22
C GLY A 321 -6.69 3.78 -12.49
N MET A 322 -6.71 3.85 -11.18
CA MET A 322 -7.39 2.87 -10.36
C MET A 322 -7.83 3.48 -9.03
N GLY A 323 -8.98 3.02 -8.54
CA GLY A 323 -9.41 3.22 -7.16
C GLY A 323 -9.47 1.90 -6.42
N ILE A 324 -9.49 1.95 -5.10
CA ILE A 324 -9.63 0.78 -4.23
C ILE A 324 -10.82 0.96 -3.29
N MET A 325 -11.52 -0.12 -3.00
CA MET A 325 -12.58 -0.16 -2.00
C MET A 325 -11.95 -0.24 -0.60
N PRO A 326 -12.33 0.62 0.35
CA PRO A 326 -11.95 0.44 1.75
C PRO A 326 -12.47 -0.89 2.30
N LYS A 327 -11.76 -1.49 3.26
CA LYS A 327 -12.09 -2.81 3.85
C LYS A 327 -13.55 -2.96 4.27
N ARG A 328 -14.15 -1.92 4.83
CA ARG A 328 -15.56 -1.91 5.27
C ARG A 328 -16.60 -2.01 4.14
N GLY A 329 -16.18 -1.94 2.88
CA GLY A 329 -17.04 -2.08 1.70
C GLY A 329 -16.83 -3.38 0.93
N LEU A 330 -15.99 -4.30 1.44
CA LEU A 330 -15.72 -5.59 0.81
C LEU A 330 -16.83 -6.61 1.12
N ASP A 331 -16.98 -7.58 0.23
CA ASP A 331 -17.87 -8.72 0.42
C ASP A 331 -17.16 -9.84 1.18
N VAL A 332 -17.33 -9.83 2.51
CA VAL A 332 -16.72 -10.83 3.38
C VAL A 332 -17.31 -12.23 3.19
N SER A 333 -18.56 -12.33 2.68
CA SER A 333 -19.20 -13.61 2.40
C SER A 333 -18.56 -14.33 1.20
N ALA A 334 -18.05 -13.56 0.24
CA ALA A 334 -17.30 -14.07 -0.91
C ALA A 334 -15.81 -14.28 -0.63
N CYS A 335 -15.35 -14.13 0.61
CA CYS A 335 -13.91 -14.15 0.97
C CYS A 335 -13.07 -13.12 0.18
N GLU A 336 -13.67 -11.97 -0.09
CA GLU A 336 -13.01 -10.87 -0.80
C GLU A 336 -12.09 -10.11 0.17
N VAL A 337 -10.79 -10.04 -0.14
CA VAL A 337 -9.79 -9.35 0.70
C VAL A 337 -9.40 -7.98 0.17
N PHE A 338 -9.62 -7.73 -1.14
CA PHE A 338 -9.33 -6.45 -1.78
C PHE A 338 -10.20 -6.25 -3.02
N ARG A 339 -10.52 -5.00 -3.40
CA ARG A 339 -11.26 -4.70 -4.63
C ARG A 339 -10.71 -3.48 -5.31
N PHE A 340 -10.37 -3.63 -6.59
CA PHE A 340 -9.96 -2.56 -7.48
C PHE A 340 -11.12 -2.08 -8.33
N TYR A 341 -11.04 -0.81 -8.74
CA TYR A 341 -11.86 -0.22 -9.79
C TYR A 341 -10.92 0.32 -10.87
N LYS A 342 -10.77 -0.43 -11.95
CA LYS A 342 -9.88 -0.12 -13.06
C LYS A 342 -10.54 0.88 -14.01
N LEU A 343 -9.84 1.97 -14.32
CA LEU A 343 -10.28 2.94 -15.32
C LEU A 343 -9.76 2.54 -16.70
N VAL A 344 -10.61 2.02 -17.55
CA VAL A 344 -10.28 1.56 -18.91
C VAL A 344 -10.73 2.61 -19.92
N THR A 345 -9.84 3.54 -20.29
CA THR A 345 -10.16 4.72 -21.13
C THR A 345 -10.61 4.33 -22.53
N VAL A 346 -10.02 3.29 -23.12
CA VAL A 346 -10.32 2.83 -24.50
C VAL A 346 -11.80 2.46 -24.65
N LYS A 347 -12.44 1.99 -23.59
CA LYS A 347 -13.85 1.58 -23.58
C LYS A 347 -14.77 2.53 -22.82
N GLY A 348 -14.22 3.55 -22.14
CA GLY A 348 -15.02 4.35 -21.21
C GLY A 348 -15.61 3.52 -20.06
N LEU A 349 -14.86 2.54 -19.59
CA LEU A 349 -15.32 1.52 -18.67
C LEU A 349 -14.61 1.63 -17.31
N ILE A 350 -15.39 1.51 -16.22
CA ILE A 350 -14.84 1.21 -14.90
C ILE A 350 -15.11 -0.27 -14.64
N GLU A 351 -14.05 -1.05 -14.48
CA GLU A 351 -14.10 -2.48 -14.25
C GLU A 351 -13.73 -2.80 -12.79
N PRO A 352 -14.68 -3.24 -11.95
CA PRO A 352 -14.37 -3.78 -10.64
C PRO A 352 -13.63 -5.12 -10.77
N VAL A 353 -12.56 -5.31 -9.98
CA VAL A 353 -11.82 -6.57 -9.88
C VAL A 353 -11.66 -6.91 -8.41
N SER A 354 -12.29 -8.00 -8.00
CA SER A 354 -12.26 -8.51 -6.63
C SER A 354 -11.12 -9.51 -6.45
N MET A 355 -10.31 -9.33 -5.41
CA MET A 355 -9.29 -10.30 -5.01
C MET A 355 -9.88 -11.25 -3.98
N ILE A 356 -10.00 -12.53 -4.34
CA ILE A 356 -10.73 -13.54 -3.58
C ILE A 356 -9.77 -14.61 -3.07
N VAL A 357 -9.89 -14.94 -1.79
CA VAL A 357 -9.23 -16.10 -1.19
C VAL A 357 -10.15 -17.31 -1.38
N PRO A 358 -9.74 -18.36 -2.13
CA PRO A 358 -10.57 -19.53 -2.30
C PRO A 358 -10.75 -20.29 -0.97
N ARG A 359 -11.98 -20.45 -0.55
CA ARG A 359 -12.36 -21.22 0.65
C ARG A 359 -13.45 -22.22 0.29
N ARG A 360 -13.51 -23.33 1.02
CA ARG A 360 -14.52 -24.37 0.83
C ARG A 360 -15.79 -24.15 1.66
N SER A 361 -15.72 -23.29 2.67
CA SER A 361 -16.80 -22.99 3.58
C SER A 361 -17.36 -21.60 3.28
N ASP A 362 -18.69 -21.47 3.31
CA ASP A 362 -19.39 -20.18 3.18
C ASP A 362 -19.48 -19.42 4.52
N SER A 363 -18.92 -19.97 5.60
CA SER A 363 -18.86 -19.31 6.89
C SER A 363 -17.83 -18.18 6.88
N TYR A 364 -18.04 -17.17 7.74
CA TYR A 364 -17.08 -16.10 7.93
C TYR A 364 -15.70 -16.65 8.34
N GLN A 365 -14.64 -16.16 7.67
CA GLN A 365 -13.27 -16.65 7.81
C GLN A 365 -12.46 -15.68 8.68
N ASP A 366 -12.46 -15.87 10.00
CA ASP A 366 -11.76 -15.00 10.95
C ASP A 366 -10.23 -14.88 10.66
N ASP A 367 -9.65 -15.90 10.02
CA ASP A 367 -8.23 -15.98 9.75
C ASP A 367 -7.72 -15.03 8.65
N ILE A 368 -8.63 -14.56 7.76
CA ILE A 368 -8.29 -13.63 6.67
C ILE A 368 -8.85 -12.22 6.90
N TYR A 369 -9.64 -12.02 7.96
CA TYR A 369 -10.22 -10.72 8.32
C TYR A 369 -9.85 -10.34 9.75
N PRO A 370 -8.61 -9.88 9.99
CA PRO A 370 -8.24 -9.30 11.27
C PRO A 370 -9.02 -8.00 11.52
N LEU A 371 -8.85 -7.42 12.71
CA LEU A 371 -9.38 -6.10 12.98
C LEU A 371 -8.77 -5.09 12.03
N THR A 372 -9.60 -4.24 11.43
CA THR A 372 -9.22 -3.25 10.42
C THR A 372 -9.58 -1.84 10.84
N ALA A 373 -8.91 -0.83 10.24
CA ALA A 373 -9.20 0.57 10.51
C ALA A 373 -10.65 0.93 10.12
N GLY A 374 -11.39 1.47 11.09
CA GLY A 374 -12.76 1.91 10.93
C GLY A 374 -12.91 3.31 10.34
N ALA A 375 -14.16 3.76 10.16
CA ALA A 375 -14.46 5.10 9.70
C ALA A 375 -14.56 6.13 10.84
N GLN A 376 -14.31 5.74 12.09
CA GLN A 376 -14.32 6.65 13.21
C GLN A 376 -12.94 7.27 13.41
N PRO A 377 -12.82 8.62 13.46
CA PRO A 377 -11.55 9.27 13.71
C PRO A 377 -11.06 8.98 15.14
N ALA A 378 -9.78 8.72 15.30
CA ALA A 378 -9.17 8.44 16.60
C ALA A 378 -8.92 9.72 17.42
N MET A 379 -8.86 10.88 16.73
CA MET A 379 -8.64 12.16 17.36
C MET A 379 -9.28 13.31 16.55
N THR A 380 -9.49 14.41 17.21
CA THR A 380 -9.91 15.68 16.60
C THR A 380 -8.70 16.41 15.98
N ALA A 381 -8.97 17.35 15.08
CA ALA A 381 -7.93 18.23 14.54
C ALA A 381 -7.17 18.99 15.63
N GLN A 382 -7.86 19.41 16.70
CA GLN A 382 -7.23 20.17 17.78
C GLN A 382 -6.27 19.29 18.61
N GLU A 383 -6.64 18.05 18.91
CA GLU A 383 -5.76 17.10 19.59
C GLU A 383 -4.49 16.84 18.78
N TRP A 384 -4.64 16.66 17.46
CA TRP A 384 -3.50 16.50 16.56
C TRP A 384 -2.61 17.75 16.54
N LEU A 385 -3.18 18.96 16.43
CA LEU A 385 -2.42 20.21 16.47
C LEU A 385 -1.65 20.42 17.78
N ASN A 386 -2.14 19.85 18.88
CA ASN A 386 -1.46 19.84 20.17
C ASN A 386 -0.33 18.80 20.26
N GLY A 387 -0.03 18.07 19.18
CA GLY A 387 1.07 17.10 19.11
C GLY A 387 0.69 15.67 19.47
N LEU A 388 -0.60 15.37 19.65
CA LEU A 388 -1.04 13.99 19.94
C LEU A 388 -0.99 13.13 18.68
N ASN A 389 -0.59 11.86 18.83
CA ASN A 389 -0.67 10.82 17.83
C ASN A 389 -1.43 9.64 18.42
N LYS A 390 -2.43 9.14 17.70
CA LYS A 390 -3.22 7.98 18.09
C LYS A 390 -3.33 7.02 16.93
N ASP A 391 -3.29 5.74 17.21
CA ASP A 391 -3.54 4.70 16.22
C ASP A 391 -5.01 4.71 15.79
N PRO A 392 -5.32 4.20 14.57
CA PRO A 392 -6.69 4.14 14.09
C PRO A 392 -7.57 3.27 14.99
N ILE A 393 -8.84 3.65 15.10
CA ILE A 393 -9.85 2.85 15.80
C ILE A 393 -10.17 1.64 14.93
N LEU A 394 -9.97 0.45 15.51
CA LEU A 394 -10.16 -0.81 14.80
C LEU A 394 -11.59 -1.32 14.95
N ILE A 395 -12.11 -1.92 13.89
CA ILE A 395 -13.41 -2.57 13.82
C ILE A 395 -13.28 -4.01 13.33
N SER A 396 -14.24 -4.86 13.70
CA SER A 396 -14.39 -6.20 13.12
C SER A 396 -15.29 -6.15 11.88
N LEU A 397 -14.92 -6.89 10.83
CA LEU A 397 -15.76 -7.07 9.63
C LEU A 397 -16.76 -8.21 9.78
N LYS A 398 -16.81 -8.89 10.92
CA LYS A 398 -17.72 -10.02 11.17
C LYS A 398 -19.18 -9.56 11.07
N PRO A 399 -20.01 -10.22 10.26
CA PRO A 399 -21.44 -9.90 10.18
C PRO A 399 -22.11 -10.00 11.54
N GLY A 400 -22.91 -8.99 11.90
CA GLY A 400 -23.60 -8.95 13.20
C GLY A 400 -22.77 -8.43 14.38
N SER A 401 -21.46 -8.24 14.25
CA SER A 401 -20.75 -7.35 15.15
C SER A 401 -21.23 -5.93 14.83
N ASN A 402 -22.00 -5.31 15.74
CA ASN A 402 -22.18 -3.86 15.62
C ASN A 402 -20.81 -3.28 15.43
N ASN A 403 -20.63 -2.36 14.47
CA ASN A 403 -19.35 -1.64 14.22
C ASN A 403 -18.91 -0.83 15.47
N GLN A 404 -19.02 -1.44 16.63
CA GLN A 404 -18.55 -0.86 17.88
C GLN A 404 -17.03 -0.92 17.87
N PRO A 405 -16.38 0.19 18.22
CA PRO A 405 -14.94 0.25 18.35
C PRO A 405 -14.47 -0.87 19.27
N CYS A 406 -13.63 -1.77 18.78
CA CYS A 406 -12.87 -2.65 19.63
C CYS A 406 -11.82 -1.77 20.33
N ILE A 407 -12.14 -1.29 21.51
CA ILE A 407 -11.15 -0.69 22.40
C ILE A 407 -10.26 -1.85 22.83
N LEU A 408 -9.11 -1.98 22.19
CA LEU A 408 -8.02 -2.77 22.75
C LEU A 408 -7.60 -2.01 24.02
N GLU A 409 -8.14 -2.43 25.16
CA GLU A 409 -7.62 -1.97 26.46
C GLU A 409 -6.13 -2.24 26.45
N ASN A 410 -5.36 -1.16 26.43
CA ASN A 410 -3.91 -1.23 26.54
C ASN A 410 -3.60 -1.86 27.90
N LYS A 411 -3.27 -3.13 27.92
CA LYS A 411 -2.79 -3.85 29.12
C LYS A 411 -1.57 -3.20 29.79
N SER A 412 -1.00 -2.18 29.16
CA SER A 412 0.10 -1.39 29.73
C SER A 412 -0.33 -0.39 30.82
N THR A 413 -1.61 0.02 30.86
CA THR A 413 -2.11 0.96 31.89
C THR A 413 -2.52 0.25 33.17
N GLU A 414 -2.90 -1.03 33.09
CA GLU A 414 -3.19 -1.82 34.32
C GLU A 414 -1.93 -2.16 35.10
N LEU A 415 -0.77 -2.30 34.44
CA LEU A 415 0.49 -2.60 35.12
C LEU A 415 1.01 -1.42 35.98
N HIS A 416 0.59 -0.19 35.71
CA HIS A 416 1.05 0.99 36.49
C HIS A 416 0.24 1.22 37.74
N ASN A 417 -0.96 0.66 37.86
CA ASN A 417 -1.86 0.85 39.01
C ASN A 417 -1.89 -0.35 39.98
N MET A 418 -1.07 -1.37 39.75
CA MET A 418 -0.98 -2.51 40.66
C MET A 418 0.08 -2.29 41.78
N PRO A 419 -0.16 -2.77 42.99
CA PRO A 419 0.84 -2.77 44.07
C PRO A 419 2.08 -3.57 43.63
N ASP A 420 3.25 -3.11 44.03
CA ASP A 420 4.57 -3.63 43.58
C ASP A 420 4.76 -5.15 43.80
N PHE A 421 4.08 -5.74 44.78
CA PHE A 421 4.16 -7.18 45.06
C PHE A 421 3.42 -8.03 44.01
N THR A 422 2.22 -7.64 43.63
CA THR A 422 1.40 -8.31 42.59
C THR A 422 1.99 -8.14 41.17
N ARG A 423 2.66 -7.03 40.94
CA ARG A 423 3.36 -6.75 39.66
C ARG A 423 4.54 -7.70 39.46
N ARG A 424 5.32 -8.00 40.50
CA ARG A 424 6.44 -8.96 40.43
C ARG A 424 5.96 -10.38 40.15
N GLU A 425 4.89 -10.82 40.78
CA GLU A 425 4.33 -12.15 40.54
C GLU A 425 3.76 -12.30 39.16
N TYR A 426 3.09 -11.26 38.62
CA TYR A 426 2.54 -11.27 37.26
C TYR A 426 3.62 -11.30 36.17
N VAL A 427 4.69 -10.52 36.35
CA VAL A 427 5.84 -10.50 35.44
C VAL A 427 6.56 -11.85 35.46
N ASN A 428 6.80 -12.43 36.64
CA ASN A 428 7.45 -13.73 36.78
C ASN A 428 6.60 -14.87 36.21
N ALA A 429 5.28 -14.87 36.40
CA ALA A 429 4.37 -15.85 35.80
C ALA A 429 4.29 -15.73 34.29
N THR A 430 4.40 -14.52 33.72
CA THR A 430 4.40 -14.28 32.28
C THR A 430 5.73 -14.71 31.65
N GLN A 431 6.86 -14.44 32.30
CA GLN A 431 8.18 -14.90 31.86
C GLN A 431 8.29 -16.44 31.91
N GLN A 432 7.82 -17.10 32.98
CA GLN A 432 7.80 -18.56 33.05
C GLN A 432 6.91 -19.20 31.97
N LYS A 433 5.76 -18.61 31.63
CA LYS A 433 4.91 -19.08 30.51
C LYS A 433 5.58 -18.90 29.16
N GLN A 434 6.36 -17.85 29.00
CA GLN A 434 7.07 -17.57 27.76
C GLN A 434 8.28 -18.49 27.56
N GLU A 435 9.01 -18.77 28.66
CA GLU A 435 10.09 -19.78 28.67
C GLU A 435 9.57 -21.19 28.43
N GLN A 436 8.41 -21.57 29.00
CA GLN A 436 7.79 -22.87 28.75
C GLN A 436 7.31 -23.00 27.30
N ARG A 437 6.76 -21.95 26.67
CA ARG A 437 6.41 -21.94 25.24
C ARG A 437 7.64 -22.08 24.36
N ASN A 438 8.68 -21.29 24.62
CA ASN A 438 9.93 -21.37 23.86
C ASN A 438 10.57 -22.76 23.98
N THR A 439 10.50 -23.39 25.17
CA THR A 439 11.02 -24.74 25.39
C THR A 439 10.20 -25.80 24.64
N GLN A 440 8.89 -25.64 24.58
CA GLN A 440 8.01 -26.53 23.79
C GLN A 440 8.22 -26.37 22.27
N GLU A 441 8.34 -25.14 21.79
CA GLU A 441 8.63 -24.87 20.37
C GLU A 441 9.99 -25.42 19.95
N VAL A 442 11.01 -25.29 20.78
CA VAL A 442 12.34 -25.88 20.54
C VAL A 442 12.30 -27.43 20.56
N GLN A 443 11.47 -28.02 21.44
CA GLN A 443 11.29 -29.47 21.46
C GLN A 443 10.50 -29.99 20.26
N GLU A 444 9.51 -29.23 19.80
CA GLU A 444 8.74 -29.57 18.60
C GLU A 444 9.58 -29.40 17.31
N GLN A 445 10.40 -28.36 17.24
CA GLN A 445 11.37 -28.18 16.18
C GLN A 445 12.42 -29.29 16.17
N ARG A 446 12.91 -29.75 17.33
CA ARG A 446 13.81 -30.91 17.45
C ARG A 446 13.15 -32.22 16.96
N LYS A 447 11.88 -32.47 17.33
CA LYS A 447 11.14 -33.64 16.85
C LYS A 447 10.94 -33.62 15.33
N ASN A 448 10.62 -32.46 14.76
CA ASN A 448 10.48 -32.30 13.31
C ASN A 448 11.83 -32.41 12.56
N PHE A 449 12.93 -32.04 13.20
CA PHE A 449 14.27 -32.20 12.64
C PHE A 449 14.71 -33.70 12.57
N ILE A 450 14.36 -34.48 13.60
CA ILE A 450 14.64 -35.91 13.66
C ILE A 450 13.78 -36.71 12.67
N SER A 451 12.55 -36.25 12.37
CA SER A 451 11.68 -36.91 11.41
C SER A 451 12.10 -36.72 9.95
N ASN A 452 12.99 -35.77 9.66
CA ASN A 452 13.48 -35.47 8.30
C ASN A 452 14.82 -36.17 7.93
N GLY A 453 15.25 -37.16 8.69
CA GLY A 453 16.34 -38.07 8.30
C GLY A 453 17.76 -37.52 8.36
N TYR A 454 18.00 -36.47 9.14
CA TYR A 454 19.35 -36.00 9.46
C TYR A 454 19.83 -36.71 10.73
N ASP A 455 20.81 -37.59 10.55
CA ASP A 455 21.44 -38.28 11.66
C ASP A 455 22.41 -37.32 12.38
N LEU A 456 22.03 -36.89 13.59
CA LEU A 456 22.81 -36.02 14.45
C LEU A 456 23.95 -36.75 15.21
N SER A 457 24.16 -38.03 14.95
CA SER A 457 25.18 -38.86 15.61
C SER A 457 26.62 -38.56 15.18
N GLU A 458 26.83 -37.86 14.03
CA GLU A 458 28.16 -37.61 13.50
C GLU A 458 28.83 -36.29 13.97
N CYS A 459 28.13 -35.39 14.66
CA CYS A 459 28.76 -34.18 15.20
C CYS A 459 28.10 -33.76 16.53
N PRO A 460 28.72 -34.03 17.66
CA PRO A 460 28.24 -33.53 18.95
C PRO A 460 28.27 -31.98 18.99
N PRO A 461 27.32 -31.32 19.69
CA PRO A 461 27.30 -29.88 19.77
C PRO A 461 28.57 -29.35 20.44
N PRO A 462 29.13 -28.23 19.95
CA PRO A 462 30.35 -27.63 20.48
C PRO A 462 30.16 -27.27 21.95
N LYS A 463 31.12 -27.66 22.79
CA LYS A 463 31.09 -27.40 24.23
C LYS A 463 31.94 -26.22 24.64
N THR A 464 32.76 -25.71 23.74
CA THR A 464 33.63 -24.54 24.01
C THR A 464 33.55 -23.51 22.87
N GLU A 465 33.86 -22.25 23.20
CA GLU A 465 33.87 -21.15 22.24
C GLU A 465 34.83 -21.38 21.07
N ASN A 466 35.98 -22.05 21.32
CA ASN A 466 36.94 -22.40 20.30
C ASN A 466 36.41 -23.48 19.34
N GLU A 467 35.64 -24.43 19.81
CA GLU A 467 35.00 -25.45 18.97
C GLU A 467 33.92 -24.82 18.08
N LEU A 468 33.16 -23.88 18.65
CA LEU A 468 32.15 -23.11 17.89
C LEU A 468 32.82 -22.30 16.76
N LEU A 469 33.93 -21.65 17.04
CA LEU A 469 34.73 -20.89 16.07
C LEU A 469 35.30 -21.79 14.97
N GLN A 470 35.82 -22.95 15.32
CA GLN A 470 36.31 -23.92 14.34
C GLN A 470 35.18 -24.49 13.45
N MET A 471 34.00 -24.76 14.02
CA MET A 471 32.82 -25.15 13.23
C MET A 471 32.37 -24.03 12.30
N PHE A 472 32.37 -22.81 12.75
CA PHE A 472 32.03 -21.65 11.93
C PHE A 472 32.98 -21.47 10.74
N TYR A 473 34.30 -21.61 10.94
CA TYR A 473 35.28 -21.53 9.84
C TYR A 473 35.13 -22.70 8.87
N ARG A 474 34.84 -23.90 9.35
CA ARG A 474 34.59 -25.07 8.46
C ARG A 474 33.33 -24.84 7.63
N GLN A 475 32.25 -24.32 8.22
CA GLN A 475 31.03 -23.99 7.47
C GLN A 475 31.26 -22.88 6.45
N GLN A 476 32.04 -21.85 6.78
CA GLN A 476 32.42 -20.81 5.84
C GLN A 476 33.20 -21.34 4.63
N GLU A 477 34.15 -22.24 4.86
CA GLU A 477 34.93 -22.86 3.79
C GLU A 477 34.07 -23.78 2.90
N GLU A 478 33.14 -24.51 3.49
CA GLU A 478 32.17 -25.33 2.73
C GLU A 478 31.25 -24.47 1.87
N VAL A 479 30.75 -23.35 2.40
CA VAL A 479 29.95 -22.37 1.65
C VAL A 479 30.76 -21.77 0.49
N ARG A 480 32.04 -21.45 0.69
CA ARG A 480 32.92 -20.96 -0.37
C ARG A 480 33.07 -22.00 -1.48
N ARG A 481 33.37 -23.25 -1.12
CA ARG A 481 33.52 -24.37 -2.06
C ARG A 481 32.24 -24.64 -2.86
N LEU A 482 31.08 -24.59 -2.21
CA LEU A 482 29.81 -24.79 -2.88
C LEU A 482 29.50 -23.66 -3.88
N ARG A 483 29.86 -22.42 -3.54
CA ARG A 483 29.72 -21.26 -4.46
C ARG A 483 30.62 -21.42 -5.70
N GLU A 484 31.86 -21.86 -5.54
CA GLU A 484 32.77 -22.13 -6.66
C GLU A 484 32.22 -23.23 -7.57
N GLN A 485 31.68 -24.30 -7.01
CA GLN A 485 31.05 -25.38 -7.79
C GLN A 485 29.81 -24.88 -8.55
N LEU A 486 29.03 -23.99 -7.94
CA LEU A 486 27.86 -23.42 -8.56
C LEU A 486 28.25 -22.53 -9.75
N ALA A 487 29.26 -21.70 -9.60
CA ALA A 487 29.78 -20.85 -10.67
C ALA A 487 30.31 -21.70 -11.84
N GLN A 488 31.04 -22.82 -11.58
CA GLN A 488 31.49 -23.74 -12.63
C GLN A 488 30.32 -24.38 -13.37
N LYS A 489 29.27 -24.79 -12.66
CA LYS A 489 28.07 -25.37 -13.29
C LYS A 489 27.31 -24.32 -14.14
N GLU A 490 27.22 -23.07 -13.71
CA GLU A 490 26.61 -22.01 -14.50
C GLU A 490 27.37 -21.73 -15.80
N VAL A 491 28.71 -21.72 -15.76
CA VAL A 491 29.54 -21.63 -16.97
C VAL A 491 29.26 -22.80 -17.93
N ARG A 492 29.17 -24.03 -17.39
CA ARG A 492 28.88 -25.23 -18.20
C ARG A 492 27.48 -25.18 -18.83
N ILE A 493 26.48 -24.71 -18.09
CA ILE A 493 25.11 -24.49 -18.63
C ILE A 493 25.16 -23.52 -19.81
N LYS A 494 25.82 -22.40 -19.67
CA LYS A 494 25.95 -21.42 -20.77
C LYS A 494 26.67 -21.99 -22.00
N GLN A 495 27.67 -22.82 -21.80
CA GLN A 495 28.34 -23.51 -22.91
C GLN A 495 27.39 -24.48 -23.63
N LEU A 496 26.65 -25.29 -22.87
CA LEU A 496 25.67 -26.21 -23.45
C LEU A 496 24.52 -25.50 -24.18
N GLU A 497 24.06 -24.35 -23.67
CA GLU A 497 23.06 -23.51 -24.34
C GLU A 497 23.59 -22.97 -25.66
N LEU A 498 24.87 -22.59 -25.74
CA LEU A 498 25.53 -22.15 -26.96
C LEU A 498 25.66 -23.30 -27.97
N GLU A 499 26.05 -24.48 -27.50
CA GLU A 499 26.12 -25.71 -28.33
C GLU A 499 24.76 -26.08 -28.92
N ILE A 500 23.69 -26.03 -28.11
CA ILE A 500 22.30 -26.25 -28.55
C ILE A 500 21.86 -25.21 -29.60
N LYS A 501 22.22 -23.95 -29.40
CA LYS A 501 21.95 -22.90 -30.40
C LYS A 501 22.65 -23.19 -31.72
N ASN A 502 23.92 -23.51 -31.67
CA ASN A 502 24.72 -23.82 -32.86
C ASN A 502 24.17 -25.04 -33.63
N VAL A 503 23.74 -26.09 -32.93
CA VAL A 503 23.12 -27.29 -33.56
C VAL A 503 21.78 -26.90 -34.20
N ARG A 504 20.99 -26.06 -33.58
CA ARG A 504 19.72 -25.56 -34.18
C ARG A 504 19.93 -24.70 -35.42
N PHE A 505 20.99 -23.90 -35.47
CA PHE A 505 21.30 -23.09 -36.65
C PHE A 505 21.88 -23.96 -37.78
N SER A 506 22.60 -25.05 -37.51
CA SER A 506 23.10 -25.97 -38.54
C SER A 506 22.03 -26.90 -39.11
N SER A 507 20.90 -27.07 -38.41
CA SER A 507 19.76 -27.91 -38.90
C SER A 507 18.70 -27.15 -39.71
N ILE A 508 18.85 -25.84 -39.86
CA ILE A 508 17.90 -24.98 -40.69
C ILE A 508 18.52 -24.64 -42.06
N GLY A 509 19.70 -25.15 -42.36
CA GLY A 509 20.42 -24.89 -43.62
C GLY A 509 20.41 -26.09 -44.57
N TYR A 510 19.22 -26.64 -44.91
CA TYR A 510 18.98 -27.50 -46.07
C TYR A 510 17.59 -27.24 -46.58
#